data_daad3ba21883392d6398d8ff9938f0bf
#
_entry.id   daad3ba21883392d6398d8ff9938f0bf
#
_cell.length_a   1.000
_cell.length_b   1.000
_cell.length_c   1.000
_cell.angle_alpha   90.00
_cell.angle_beta   90.00
_cell.angle_gamma   90.00
#
_symmetry.space_group_name_H-M   'P 1'
#
loop_
_entity.id
_entity.type
_entity.pdbx_description
1 polymer ?
#
loop_
_entity_poly.entity_id
_entity_poly.type
_entity_poly.pdbx_seq_one_letter_code
_entity_poly.pdbx_strand_id
1 'polypeptide(L)'
;TKVHCPMGSGVNERGLSAFHIRQACEDSLRRLKTDHIDVYFMHHVDGGEATPLGKINFNLPDVDLFHPPHRKKATQWEEVLQAFEVLVQQGKIVYSASSNFAAWNIAQVCEKSNSRNFLGPVCEQSVYNLSTRMIELELIPACREYGLGLMPWSPLGGGLLGGALKKFESGRRSGLAEVVEKNREQ
;
A
#
# COMPACT_ATOMS: atom_id res chain seq x y z
N THR A 1 1.98 -10.56 4.51
CA THR A 1 1.36 -9.62 5.45
C THR A 1 1.94 -8.22 5.30
N LYS A 2 1.40 -7.21 5.99
CA LYS A 2 1.72 -5.79 5.74
C LYS A 2 1.91 -5.02 7.04
N VAL A 3 2.73 -3.98 6.99
CA VAL A 3 2.93 -2.99 8.06
C VAL A 3 2.52 -1.59 7.57
N HIS A 4 2.08 -0.76 8.43
CA HIS A 4 1.77 0.67 8.35
C HIS A 4 0.46 1.03 9.06
N CYS A 5 -0.61 0.25 8.84
CA CYS A 5 -1.92 0.57 9.43
C CYS A 5 -1.86 0.54 10.96
N PRO A 6 -2.65 1.39 11.63
CA PRO A 6 -2.72 1.41 13.09
C PRO A 6 -3.14 0.04 13.64
N MET A 7 -2.40 -0.45 14.63
CA MET A 7 -2.72 -1.67 15.38
C MET A 7 -3.23 -1.36 16.78
N GLY A 8 -3.17 -0.09 17.20
CA GLY A 8 -3.62 0.43 18.46
C GLY A 8 -3.58 1.96 18.48
N SER A 9 -3.73 2.57 19.63
CA SER A 9 -3.76 4.03 19.85
C SER A 9 -2.40 4.64 20.20
N GLY A 10 -1.38 3.82 20.41
CA GLY A 10 -0.04 4.25 20.77
C GLY A 10 0.70 4.95 19.63
N VAL A 11 1.64 5.82 19.99
CA VAL A 11 2.41 6.63 19.03
C VAL A 11 3.19 5.75 18.05
N ASN A 12 3.70 4.62 18.52
CA ASN A 12 4.53 3.69 17.75
C ASN A 12 3.75 2.49 17.19
N GLU A 13 2.42 2.55 17.16
CA GLU A 13 1.58 1.46 16.68
C GLU A 13 1.07 1.67 15.25
N ARG A 14 1.73 2.55 14.50
CA ARG A 14 1.42 2.85 13.08
C ARG A 14 2.62 3.40 12.34
N GLY A 15 2.52 3.42 11.01
CA GLY A 15 3.53 4.01 10.11
C GLY A 15 4.67 3.06 9.79
N LEU A 16 5.78 3.61 9.33
CA LEU A 16 6.96 2.88 8.88
C LEU A 16 8.21 3.20 9.73
N SER A 17 8.05 3.64 10.98
CA SER A 17 9.21 3.77 11.86
C SER A 17 9.88 2.40 12.08
N ALA A 18 11.18 2.39 12.24
CA ALA A 18 11.95 1.17 12.49
C ALA A 18 11.41 0.38 13.69
N PHE A 19 10.96 1.09 14.73
CA PHE A 19 10.34 0.46 15.88
C PHE A 19 9.07 -0.29 15.49
N HIS A 20 8.13 0.40 14.80
CA HIS A 20 6.86 -0.22 14.42
C HIS A 20 7.03 -1.35 13.40
N ILE A 21 7.91 -1.19 12.42
CA ILE A 21 8.22 -2.26 11.44
C ILE A 21 8.63 -3.55 12.16
N ARG A 22 9.56 -3.45 13.11
CA ARG A 22 10.07 -4.60 13.84
C ARG A 22 9.00 -5.22 14.75
N GLN A 23 8.31 -4.41 15.54
CA GLN A 23 7.24 -4.88 16.41
C GLN A 23 6.10 -5.53 15.65
N ALA A 24 5.62 -4.89 14.57
CA ALA A 24 4.54 -5.41 13.73
C ALA A 24 4.92 -6.71 13.01
N CYS A 25 6.20 -6.89 12.67
CA CYS A 25 6.72 -8.14 12.13
C CYS A 25 6.61 -9.26 13.17
N GLU A 26 7.11 -9.05 14.39
CA GLU A 26 7.02 -10.03 15.49
C GLU A 26 5.57 -10.42 15.79
N ASP A 27 4.70 -9.43 15.85
CA ASP A 27 3.26 -9.67 16.09
C ASP A 27 2.60 -10.44 14.95
N SER A 28 3.05 -10.20 13.71
CA SER A 28 2.57 -10.93 12.52
C SER A 28 3.04 -12.38 12.56
N LEU A 29 4.31 -12.65 12.86
CA LEU A 29 4.86 -13.99 13.01
C LEU A 29 4.10 -14.78 14.08
N ARG A 30 3.82 -14.15 15.22
CA ARG A 30 3.05 -14.77 16.30
C ARG A 30 1.62 -15.13 15.88
N ARG A 31 0.93 -14.21 15.18
CA ARG A 31 -0.44 -14.46 14.68
C ARG A 31 -0.48 -15.51 13.59
N LEU A 32 0.50 -15.52 12.70
CA LEU A 32 0.62 -16.49 11.60
C LEU A 32 1.14 -17.86 12.07
N LYS A 33 1.71 -17.93 13.29
CA LYS A 33 2.33 -19.13 13.87
C LYS A 33 3.43 -19.71 12.97
N THR A 34 4.30 -18.82 12.48
CA THR A 34 5.45 -19.14 11.64
C THR A 34 6.68 -18.40 12.11
N ASP A 35 7.85 -18.84 11.72
CA ASP A 35 9.13 -18.22 12.03
C ASP A 35 9.59 -17.21 10.97
N HIS A 36 8.95 -17.21 9.79
CA HIS A 36 9.28 -16.29 8.71
C HIS A 36 8.05 -15.83 7.92
N ILE A 37 8.22 -14.74 7.19
CA ILE A 37 7.25 -14.16 6.25
C ILE A 37 7.93 -14.12 4.88
N ASP A 38 7.35 -14.79 3.87
CA ASP A 38 7.91 -14.80 2.51
C ASP A 38 7.99 -13.39 1.94
N VAL A 39 6.89 -12.63 2.01
CA VAL A 39 6.84 -11.25 1.52
C VAL A 39 6.18 -10.34 2.56
N TYR A 40 6.95 -9.35 3.02
CA TYR A 40 6.49 -8.35 3.99
C TYR A 40 6.33 -6.99 3.30
N PHE A 41 5.12 -6.45 3.34
CA PHE A 41 4.75 -5.26 2.57
C PHE A 41 4.79 -3.98 3.40
N MET A 42 5.36 -2.93 2.85
CA MET A 42 5.05 -1.55 3.21
C MET A 42 3.68 -1.21 2.65
N HIS A 43 2.63 -1.11 3.50
CA HIS A 43 1.24 -1.00 3.03
C HIS A 43 0.91 0.34 2.38
N HIS A 44 1.56 1.40 2.83
CA HIS A 44 1.50 2.75 2.29
C HIS A 44 2.83 3.47 2.54
N VAL A 45 3.05 4.56 1.83
CA VAL A 45 4.16 5.47 2.13
C VAL A 45 3.86 6.22 3.43
N ASP A 46 4.85 6.34 4.30
CA ASP A 46 4.71 7.10 5.53
C ASP A 46 4.60 8.60 5.26
N GLY A 47 3.82 9.32 6.08
CA GLY A 47 3.62 10.76 5.94
C GLY A 47 2.51 11.19 4.98
N GLY A 48 1.82 10.24 4.32
CA GLY A 48 0.51 10.46 3.71
C GLY A 48 -0.59 10.24 4.75
N GLU A 49 -1.62 11.05 4.78
CA GLU A 49 -2.86 10.61 5.41
C GLU A 49 -3.32 9.38 4.63
N ALA A 50 -3.56 8.27 5.34
CA ALA A 50 -4.21 7.12 4.73
C ALA A 50 -5.57 7.61 4.21
N THR A 51 -5.64 7.87 2.91
CA THR A 51 -6.93 8.12 2.28
C THR A 51 -7.79 6.90 2.59
N PRO A 52 -8.97 7.07 3.18
CA PRO A 52 -9.88 5.96 3.40
C PRO A 52 -10.03 5.21 2.09
N LEU A 53 -9.85 3.90 2.11
CA LEU A 53 -9.97 2.99 0.98
C LEU A 53 -11.14 3.42 0.07
N GLY A 54 -10.85 3.85 -1.15
CA GLY A 54 -11.82 4.13 -2.19
C GLY A 54 -12.20 5.59 -2.42
N LYS A 55 -11.63 6.55 -1.71
CA LYS A 55 -11.82 7.96 -2.04
C LYS A 55 -10.54 8.55 -2.62
N ILE A 56 -10.35 8.37 -3.94
CA ILE A 56 -9.58 9.35 -4.70
C ILE A 56 -10.48 10.58 -4.73
N ASN A 57 -10.23 11.50 -3.82
CA ASN A 57 -10.97 12.75 -3.79
C ASN A 57 -10.34 13.66 -4.85
N PHE A 58 -10.84 13.61 -6.07
CA PHE A 58 -10.47 14.56 -7.13
C PHE A 58 -10.95 15.98 -6.84
N ASN A 59 -11.87 16.16 -5.91
CA ASN A 59 -12.26 17.43 -5.34
C ASN A 59 -11.40 17.67 -4.09
N LEU A 60 -10.17 18.09 -4.29
CA LEU A 60 -9.36 18.69 -3.25
C LEU A 60 -9.71 20.19 -3.22
N PRO A 61 -10.66 20.66 -2.37
CA PRO A 61 -11.06 22.06 -2.38
C PRO A 61 -9.94 22.99 -1.92
N ASP A 62 -8.87 22.48 -1.32
CA ASP A 62 -7.81 23.26 -0.68
C ASP A 62 -6.41 22.69 -0.89
N VAL A 63 -6.09 22.19 -2.08
CA VAL A 63 -4.69 21.98 -2.43
C VAL A 63 -4.12 23.33 -2.83
N ASP A 64 -3.56 24.01 -1.87
CA ASP A 64 -2.62 25.09 -2.15
C ASP A 64 -1.40 24.47 -2.85
N LEU A 65 -1.41 24.52 -4.18
CA LEU A 65 -0.34 23.98 -5.02
C LEU A 65 1.00 24.69 -4.77
N PHE A 66 0.95 25.88 -4.17
CA PHE A 66 2.12 26.70 -3.89
C PHE A 66 2.63 26.56 -2.45
N HIS A 67 1.76 26.12 -1.53
CA HIS A 67 2.10 25.88 -0.13
C HIS A 67 1.55 24.50 0.28
N PRO A 68 2.18 23.41 -0.17
CA PRO A 68 1.75 22.09 0.25
C PRO A 68 1.74 22.02 1.78
N PRO A 69 0.65 21.49 2.39
CA PRO A 69 0.57 21.38 3.83
C PRO A 69 1.84 20.73 4.35
N HIS A 70 2.42 21.29 5.41
CA HIS A 70 3.63 20.79 6.02
C HIS A 70 3.48 19.29 6.22
N ARG A 71 4.15 18.49 5.39
CA ARG A 71 4.16 17.03 5.53
C ARG A 71 4.60 16.76 6.96
N LYS A 72 3.75 16.12 7.75
CA LYS A 72 4.22 15.46 8.97
C LYS A 72 5.45 14.69 8.52
N LYS A 73 6.59 14.90 9.18
CA LYS A 73 7.87 14.32 8.75
C LYS A 73 7.67 12.83 8.54
N ALA A 74 7.66 12.42 7.28
CA ALA A 74 7.65 11.00 6.93
C ALA A 74 8.91 10.36 7.49
N THR A 75 8.82 9.12 7.92
CA THR A 75 10.01 8.33 8.25
C THR A 75 10.91 8.27 7.02
N GLN A 76 12.19 8.56 7.21
CA GLN A 76 13.14 8.59 6.11
C GLN A 76 13.34 7.18 5.55
N TRP A 77 13.52 7.07 4.23
CA TRP A 77 13.74 5.77 3.57
C TRP A 77 14.94 5.01 4.15
N GLU A 78 15.97 5.73 4.59
CA GLU A 78 17.14 5.15 5.21
C GLU A 78 16.78 4.35 6.47
N GLU A 79 15.90 4.88 7.30
CA GLU A 79 15.40 4.19 8.51
C GLU A 79 14.51 3.01 8.15
N VAL A 80 13.58 3.20 7.19
CA VAL A 80 12.67 2.14 6.72
C VAL A 80 13.46 0.98 6.16
N LEU A 81 14.37 1.24 5.21
CA LEU A 81 15.17 0.21 4.56
C LEU A 81 16.08 -0.52 5.55
N GLN A 82 16.72 0.20 6.47
CA GLN A 82 17.53 -0.43 7.50
C GLN A 82 16.72 -1.40 8.37
N ALA A 83 15.48 -1.05 8.71
CA ALA A 83 14.62 -1.94 9.48
C ALA A 83 14.29 -3.22 8.69
N PHE A 84 14.00 -3.12 7.39
CA PHE A 84 13.76 -4.28 6.53
C PHE A 84 15.03 -5.12 6.34
N GLU A 85 16.18 -4.50 6.13
CA GLU A 85 17.48 -5.20 6.05
C GLU A 85 17.73 -6.07 7.29
N VAL A 86 17.51 -5.50 8.48
CA VAL A 86 17.67 -6.24 9.75
C VAL A 86 16.72 -7.44 9.81
N LEU A 87 15.47 -7.29 9.38
CA LEU A 87 14.51 -8.39 9.38
C LEU A 87 14.90 -9.50 8.38
N VAL A 88 15.46 -9.14 7.22
CA VAL A 88 16.02 -10.11 6.25
C VAL A 88 17.22 -10.82 6.85
N GLN A 89 18.16 -10.10 7.44
CA GLN A 89 19.35 -10.67 8.08
C GLN A 89 19.01 -11.63 9.24
N GLN A 90 17.92 -11.35 9.95
CA GLN A 90 17.40 -12.22 11.01
C GLN A 90 16.61 -13.42 10.48
N GLY A 91 16.40 -13.53 9.19
CA GLY A 91 15.58 -14.58 8.57
C GLY A 91 14.08 -14.47 8.87
N LYS A 92 13.62 -13.33 9.43
CA LYS A 92 12.19 -13.11 9.75
C LYS A 92 11.35 -12.76 8.55
N ILE A 93 11.94 -12.18 7.53
CA ILE A 93 11.32 -11.96 6.23
C ILE A 93 12.27 -12.42 5.13
N VAL A 94 11.72 -12.91 4.01
CA VAL A 94 12.53 -13.27 2.85
C VAL A 94 12.64 -12.08 1.91
N TYR A 95 11.51 -11.45 1.57
CA TYR A 95 11.45 -10.32 0.65
C TYR A 95 10.67 -9.16 1.23
N SER A 96 11.10 -7.96 0.89
CA SER A 96 10.31 -6.73 1.08
C SER A 96 9.46 -6.44 -0.16
N ALA A 97 8.34 -5.74 0.04
CA ALA A 97 7.47 -5.31 -1.04
C ALA A 97 6.75 -4.00 -0.67
N SER A 98 6.14 -3.36 -1.66
CA SER A 98 5.38 -2.14 -1.50
C SER A 98 3.91 -2.34 -1.86
N SER A 99 3.06 -1.44 -1.39
CA SER A 99 1.64 -1.43 -1.72
C SER A 99 1.11 -0.01 -1.73
N ASN A 100 0.34 0.33 -2.78
CA ASN A 100 -0.25 1.65 -2.96
C ASN A 100 0.78 2.79 -3.06
N PHE A 101 1.94 2.50 -3.62
CA PHE A 101 2.98 3.49 -3.88
C PHE A 101 2.70 4.22 -5.19
N ALA A 102 3.09 5.49 -5.26
CA ALA A 102 3.18 6.20 -6.52
C ALA A 102 4.47 5.78 -7.26
N ALA A 103 4.52 5.96 -8.58
CA ALA A 103 5.67 5.59 -9.39
C ALA A 103 6.98 6.23 -8.90
N TRP A 104 6.95 7.51 -8.49
CA TRP A 104 8.11 8.21 -7.95
C TRP A 104 8.59 7.63 -6.60
N ASN A 105 7.67 7.05 -5.79
CA ASN A 105 8.06 6.36 -4.56
C ASN A 105 8.76 5.04 -4.87
N ILE A 106 8.30 4.30 -5.91
CA ILE A 106 8.98 3.10 -6.40
C ILE A 106 10.39 3.45 -6.83
N ALA A 107 10.55 4.44 -7.69
CA ALA A 107 11.87 4.89 -8.13
C ALA A 107 12.76 5.25 -6.93
N GLN A 108 12.25 6.05 -6.00
CA GLN A 108 13.02 6.49 -4.85
C GLN A 108 13.45 5.34 -3.93
N VAL A 109 12.55 4.41 -3.61
CA VAL A 109 12.89 3.29 -2.73
C VAL A 109 13.85 2.30 -3.40
N CYS A 110 13.71 2.07 -4.71
CA CYS A 110 14.61 1.20 -5.46
C CYS A 110 16.02 1.80 -5.56
N GLU A 111 16.16 3.07 -5.92
CA GLU A 111 17.46 3.75 -5.98
C GLU A 111 18.17 3.76 -4.62
N LYS A 112 17.43 4.04 -3.55
CA LYS A 112 17.98 4.00 -2.20
C LYS A 112 18.35 2.58 -1.76
N SER A 113 17.63 1.57 -2.18
CA SER A 113 17.98 0.16 -1.93
C SER A 113 19.25 -0.22 -2.68
N ASN A 114 19.35 0.15 -3.96
CA ASN A 114 20.54 -0.10 -4.78
C ASN A 114 21.80 0.55 -4.17
N SER A 115 21.69 1.79 -3.69
CA SER A 115 22.80 2.49 -3.06
C SER A 115 23.29 1.84 -1.76
N ARG A 116 22.49 0.98 -1.17
CA ARG A 116 22.76 0.21 0.06
C ARG A 116 23.17 -1.24 -0.22
N ASN A 117 23.25 -1.67 -1.48
CA ASN A 117 23.40 -3.06 -1.88
C ASN A 117 22.31 -3.97 -1.26
N PHE A 118 21.11 -3.45 -1.09
CA PHE A 118 19.93 -4.16 -0.61
C PHE A 118 18.96 -4.40 -1.78
N LEU A 119 18.41 -5.62 -1.85
CA LEU A 119 17.51 -5.98 -2.96
C LEU A 119 16.30 -5.04 -3.09
N GLY A 120 15.85 -4.47 -1.97
CA GLY A 120 14.68 -3.61 -1.96
C GLY A 120 13.36 -4.36 -2.18
N PRO A 121 12.29 -3.64 -2.57
CA PRO A 121 11.00 -4.26 -2.83
C PRO A 121 11.04 -5.09 -4.10
N VAL A 122 10.48 -6.31 -4.06
CA VAL A 122 10.41 -7.22 -5.21
C VAL A 122 9.09 -7.13 -5.97
N CYS A 123 8.06 -6.55 -5.37
CA CYS A 123 6.77 -6.35 -6.03
C CYS A 123 6.02 -5.15 -5.44
N GLU A 124 5.06 -4.66 -6.21
CA GLU A 124 4.10 -3.63 -5.82
C GLU A 124 2.68 -4.20 -5.83
N GLN A 125 1.90 -3.94 -4.78
CA GLN A 125 0.49 -4.31 -4.71
C GLN A 125 -0.41 -3.08 -4.79
N SER A 126 -1.08 -2.90 -5.93
CA SER A 126 -1.95 -1.76 -6.19
C SER A 126 -3.31 -2.16 -6.75
N VAL A 127 -4.30 -1.26 -6.63
CA VAL A 127 -5.61 -1.48 -7.23
C VAL A 127 -5.46 -1.54 -8.75
N TYR A 128 -5.96 -2.63 -9.34
CA TYR A 128 -5.97 -2.77 -10.79
C TYR A 128 -7.09 -3.68 -11.26
N ASN A 129 -7.95 -3.15 -12.10
CA ASN A 129 -9.07 -3.87 -12.70
C ASN A 129 -9.58 -3.11 -13.93
N LEU A 130 -10.57 -3.63 -14.62
CA LEU A 130 -11.10 -3.03 -15.85
C LEU A 130 -11.65 -1.61 -15.68
N SER A 131 -12.12 -1.25 -14.48
CA SER A 131 -12.64 0.09 -14.18
C SER A 131 -11.61 1.03 -13.54
N THR A 132 -10.44 0.51 -13.10
CA THR A 132 -9.40 1.29 -12.42
C THR A 132 -8.05 0.94 -13.03
N ARG A 133 -7.62 1.76 -14.01
CA ARG A 133 -6.45 1.51 -14.85
C ARG A 133 -5.36 2.58 -14.73
N MET A 134 -5.49 3.51 -13.80
CA MET A 134 -4.56 4.65 -13.65
C MET A 134 -3.10 4.25 -13.47
N ILE A 135 -2.84 3.06 -12.89
CA ILE A 135 -1.47 2.57 -12.68
C ILE A 135 -0.71 2.27 -13.97
N GLU A 136 -1.42 2.14 -15.11
CA GLU A 136 -0.81 1.93 -16.43
C GLU A 136 0.02 3.12 -16.91
N LEU A 137 -0.30 4.32 -16.43
CA LEU A 137 0.35 5.56 -16.88
C LEU A 137 1.80 5.68 -16.41
N GLU A 138 2.06 5.37 -15.13
CA GLU A 138 3.38 5.59 -14.54
C GLU A 138 3.84 4.40 -13.68
N LEU A 139 2.97 3.83 -12.85
CA LEU A 139 3.35 2.80 -11.89
C LEU A 139 3.83 1.51 -12.58
N ILE A 140 3.09 1.02 -13.57
CA ILE A 140 3.49 -0.18 -14.33
C ILE A 140 4.80 0.07 -15.10
N PRO A 141 5.00 1.19 -15.81
CA PRO A 141 6.30 1.53 -16.37
C PRO A 141 7.43 1.54 -15.34
N ALA A 142 7.23 2.16 -14.17
CA ALA A 142 8.23 2.16 -13.10
C ALA A 142 8.52 0.73 -12.59
N CYS A 143 7.49 -0.09 -12.34
CA CYS A 143 7.69 -1.47 -11.93
C CYS A 143 8.50 -2.27 -12.96
N ARG A 144 8.26 -2.04 -14.26
CA ARG A 144 9.04 -2.68 -15.34
C ARG A 144 10.50 -2.24 -15.34
N GLU A 145 10.75 -0.94 -15.20
CA GLU A 145 12.11 -0.37 -15.17
C GLU A 145 12.94 -0.95 -14.02
N TYR A 146 12.33 -1.07 -12.84
CA TYR A 146 13.01 -1.58 -11.64
C TYR A 146 12.86 -3.10 -11.43
N GLY A 147 12.23 -3.82 -12.35
CA GLY A 147 12.08 -5.27 -12.25
C GLY A 147 11.13 -5.76 -11.16
N LEU A 148 10.17 -4.94 -10.72
CA LEU A 148 9.19 -5.31 -9.71
C LEU A 148 8.02 -6.08 -10.31
N GLY A 149 7.60 -7.16 -9.64
CA GLY A 149 6.33 -7.83 -9.91
C GLY A 149 5.13 -6.93 -9.56
N LEU A 150 4.01 -7.11 -10.25
CA LEU A 150 2.75 -6.43 -9.92
C LEU A 150 1.74 -7.41 -9.35
N MET A 151 1.14 -7.06 -8.21
CA MET A 151 0.09 -7.83 -7.53
C MET A 151 -1.21 -7.02 -7.48
N PRO A 152 -2.14 -7.19 -8.44
CA PRO A 152 -3.42 -6.47 -8.40
C PRO A 152 -4.26 -6.83 -7.18
N TRP A 153 -4.79 -5.80 -6.48
CA TRP A 153 -5.85 -6.02 -5.51
C TRP A 153 -7.19 -5.51 -6.07
N SER A 154 -8.29 -6.07 -5.58
CA SER A 154 -9.65 -5.83 -6.09
C SER A 154 -9.81 -6.08 -7.60
N PRO A 155 -9.34 -7.20 -8.17
CA PRO A 155 -9.44 -7.45 -9.62
C PRO A 155 -10.87 -7.47 -10.13
N LEU A 156 -11.84 -7.81 -9.29
CA LEU A 156 -13.26 -7.81 -9.61
C LEU A 156 -13.99 -6.52 -9.20
N GLY A 157 -13.26 -5.43 -8.91
CA GLY A 157 -13.86 -4.14 -8.54
C GLY A 157 -14.82 -4.26 -7.36
N GLY A 158 -14.45 -5.15 -6.41
CA GLY A 158 -15.30 -5.42 -5.26
C GLY A 158 -16.56 -6.23 -5.54
N GLY A 159 -16.58 -6.98 -6.62
CA GLY A 159 -17.72 -7.78 -7.06
C GLY A 159 -18.47 -7.15 -8.24
N LEU A 160 -18.24 -5.87 -8.55
CA LEU A 160 -18.90 -5.18 -9.66
C LEU A 160 -18.64 -5.89 -11.00
N LEU A 161 -17.40 -6.26 -11.26
CA LEU A 161 -16.98 -6.96 -12.48
C LEU A 161 -17.28 -8.47 -12.47
N GLY A 162 -17.73 -9.00 -11.34
CA GLY A 162 -18.15 -10.39 -11.20
C GLY A 162 -19.62 -10.66 -11.52
N GLY A 163 -20.33 -9.72 -12.16
CA GLY A 163 -21.74 -9.85 -12.51
C GLY A 163 -22.71 -9.68 -11.31
N ALA A 164 -22.23 -9.12 -10.22
CA ALA A 164 -22.99 -8.92 -8.99
C ALA A 164 -24.14 -7.89 -9.12
N LEU A 165 -24.28 -7.20 -10.26
CA LEU A 165 -25.39 -6.29 -10.52
C LEU A 165 -26.80 -6.94 -10.38
N LYS A 166 -26.86 -8.27 -10.41
CA LYS A 166 -28.10 -9.04 -10.20
C LYS A 166 -28.23 -9.67 -8.81
N LYS A 167 -27.25 -9.53 -7.91
CA LYS A 167 -27.20 -10.21 -6.59
C LYS A 167 -26.94 -9.28 -5.41
N PHE A 168 -27.39 -8.01 -5.46
CA PHE A 168 -27.18 -7.06 -4.37
C PHE A 168 -28.06 -7.29 -3.12
N GLU A 169 -28.86 -8.34 -3.07
CA GLU A 169 -29.80 -8.57 -1.98
C GLU A 169 -29.18 -9.11 -0.67
N SER A 170 -27.93 -9.61 -0.72
CA SER A 170 -27.27 -10.07 0.52
C SER A 170 -25.74 -10.04 0.39
N GLY A 171 -25.06 -9.18 1.11
CA GLY A 171 -23.61 -9.17 1.18
C GLY A 171 -23.03 -7.90 1.81
N ARG A 172 -21.73 -7.91 2.06
CA ARG A 172 -20.93 -6.84 2.67
C ARG A 172 -21.09 -5.44 2.03
N ARG A 173 -21.85 -5.32 0.93
CA ARG A 173 -21.99 -4.13 0.07
C ARG A 173 -23.41 -3.82 -0.36
N SER A 174 -24.41 -4.17 0.45
CA SER A 174 -25.80 -3.74 0.23
C SER A 174 -25.93 -2.20 0.08
N GLY A 175 -25.02 -1.41 0.70
CA GLY A 175 -24.97 0.04 0.51
C GLY A 175 -24.42 0.53 -0.84
N LEU A 176 -23.84 -0.33 -1.69
CA LEU A 176 -23.38 0.06 -3.03
C LEU A 176 -24.52 0.07 -4.05
N ALA A 177 -25.61 -0.64 -3.80
CA ALA A 177 -26.80 -0.62 -4.64
C ALA A 177 -27.39 0.79 -4.73
N GLU A 178 -27.49 1.50 -3.59
CA GLU A 178 -27.97 2.88 -3.53
C GLU A 178 -27.07 3.87 -4.29
N VAL A 179 -25.75 3.66 -4.28
CA VAL A 179 -24.80 4.52 -4.99
C VAL A 179 -24.86 4.28 -6.50
N VAL A 180 -25.09 3.05 -6.95
CA VAL A 180 -25.20 2.70 -8.38
C VAL A 180 -26.53 3.21 -8.95
N GLU A 181 -27.64 3.10 -8.19
CA GLU A 181 -28.95 3.62 -8.58
C GLU A 181 -28.91 5.16 -8.71
N LYS A 182 -28.31 5.84 -7.75
CA LYS A 182 -28.18 7.31 -7.73
C LYS A 182 -27.29 7.86 -8.86
N ASN A 183 -26.34 7.08 -9.38
CA ASN A 183 -25.50 7.47 -10.52
C ASN A 183 -26.10 7.06 -11.88
N ARG A 184 -27.23 6.33 -11.91
CA ARG A 184 -27.96 6.03 -13.14
C ARG A 184 -28.94 7.13 -13.55
N GLU A 185 -29.31 7.98 -12.60
CA GLU A 185 -30.26 9.08 -12.80
C GLU A 185 -29.58 10.43 -13.15
N GLN A 186 -28.25 10.45 -13.27
CA GLN A 186 -27.45 11.57 -13.75
C GLN A 186 -26.84 11.26 -15.13
#